data_737e10397987ecc2abfd99f3dd8c5327
#
_entry.id   737e10397987ecc2abfd99f3dd8c5327
#
_cell.length_a   1.000
_cell.length_b   1.000
_cell.length_c   1.000
_cell.angle_alpha   90.00
_cell.angle_beta   90.00
_cell.angle_gamma   90.00
#
_symmetry.space_group_name_H-M   'P 1'
#
loop_
_entity.id
_entity.type
_entity.pdbx_description
1 polymer ?
#
loop_
_entity_poly.entity_id
_entity_poly.type
_entity_poly.pdbx_seq_one_letter_code
_entity_poly.pdbx_strand_id
1 'polypeptide(L)'
;MRELRFRQRHNATVLALRRGQQTVQERLGQAVLRAGDVLLLQAPLDSIRGLQASNDLLVLDQFEDDLPFLIKKPISIAIAIGMLVLPSVSNIPLVGSVLLAVIAMVAFGCLRPAEIKKSIRLDVILLLGSLSCFSVAMQVTGLADLIAVNLNFALNGMPLYFALVVIFVSTVILTQFISNAASVALILPVAIEFSNVLEISPTALIMLVLFGASQSFLTPMGYQTNLMVYGPGRYRFFDIAKYGAGLTLIMSFTVPALSLIHI
;
A
#
# COMPACT_ATOMS: atom_id res chain seq x y z
N MET A 1 27.10 -3.39 -30.79
CA MET A 1 25.76 -3.63 -31.38
C MET A 1 25.75 -3.76 -32.91
N ARG A 2 26.53 -2.97 -33.69
CA ARG A 2 26.63 -3.15 -35.12
C ARG A 2 27.18 -4.52 -35.52
N GLU A 3 28.19 -5.03 -34.82
CA GLU A 3 28.77 -6.34 -35.07
C GLU A 3 27.82 -7.51 -34.76
N LEU A 4 26.92 -7.35 -33.78
CA LEU A 4 25.94 -8.37 -33.38
C LEU A 4 24.70 -8.41 -34.29
N ARG A 5 24.56 -7.48 -35.23
CA ARG A 5 23.34 -7.35 -36.06
C ARG A 5 22.05 -7.54 -35.25
N PHE A 6 22.01 -6.95 -34.05
CA PHE A 6 20.97 -7.16 -33.03
C PHE A 6 19.56 -6.98 -33.60
N ARG A 7 19.37 -5.91 -34.41
CA ARG A 7 18.09 -5.64 -35.07
C ARG A 7 17.67 -6.76 -36.03
N GLN A 8 18.63 -7.34 -36.76
CA GLN A 8 18.33 -8.42 -37.72
C GLN A 8 18.13 -9.78 -37.05
N ARG A 9 18.86 -10.04 -35.96
CA ARG A 9 18.80 -11.31 -35.22
C ARG A 9 17.55 -11.44 -34.36
N HIS A 10 17.13 -10.34 -33.73
CA HIS A 10 16.02 -10.34 -32.76
C HIS A 10 14.80 -9.55 -33.23
N ASN A 11 14.83 -8.99 -34.45
CA ASN A 11 13.78 -8.12 -35.00
C ASN A 11 13.34 -7.05 -33.97
N ALA A 12 14.31 -6.49 -33.20
CA ALA A 12 14.09 -5.55 -32.13
C ALA A 12 14.97 -4.30 -32.29
N THR A 13 14.43 -3.13 -32.01
CA THR A 13 15.16 -1.87 -32.04
C THR A 13 15.51 -1.45 -30.63
N VAL A 14 16.79 -1.19 -30.37
CA VAL A 14 17.25 -0.68 -29.06
C VAL A 14 17.01 0.81 -29.02
N LEU A 15 16.18 1.27 -28.07
CA LEU A 15 15.84 2.67 -27.86
C LEU A 15 16.76 3.34 -26.82
N ALA A 16 17.13 2.61 -25.78
CA ALA A 16 18.03 3.10 -24.74
C ALA A 16 18.85 1.96 -24.13
N LEU A 17 20.02 2.31 -23.58
CA LEU A 17 20.90 1.43 -22.81
C LEU A 17 21.18 2.07 -21.46
N ARG A 18 20.94 1.33 -20.38
CA ARG A 18 21.29 1.72 -19.03
C ARG A 18 22.35 0.79 -18.47
N ARG A 19 23.42 1.37 -17.95
CA ARG A 19 24.53 0.64 -17.31
C ARG A 19 24.62 1.08 -15.84
N GLY A 20 24.23 0.21 -14.94
CA GLY A 20 24.07 0.58 -13.53
C GLY A 20 23.04 1.71 -13.37
N GLN A 21 23.47 2.87 -12.90
CA GLN A 21 22.59 4.03 -12.71
C GLN A 21 22.71 5.11 -13.80
N GLN A 22 23.55 4.91 -14.81
CA GLN A 22 23.76 5.89 -15.87
C GLN A 22 23.14 5.42 -17.18
N THR A 23 22.40 6.30 -17.84
CA THR A 23 21.97 6.08 -19.21
C THR A 23 23.15 6.37 -20.14
N VAL A 24 23.50 5.40 -20.99
CA VAL A 24 24.59 5.55 -21.97
C VAL A 24 24.11 6.50 -23.07
N GLN A 25 24.70 7.69 -23.11
CA GLN A 25 24.39 8.73 -24.11
C GLN A 25 25.19 8.58 -25.42
N GLU A 26 26.09 7.62 -25.49
CA GLU A 26 26.82 7.32 -26.71
C GLU A 26 25.90 6.79 -27.81
N ARG A 27 26.36 6.85 -29.06
CA ARG A 27 25.63 6.28 -30.21
C ARG A 27 25.39 4.79 -29.93
N LEU A 28 24.14 4.41 -29.64
CA LEU A 28 23.73 3.04 -29.26
C LEU A 28 24.24 1.97 -30.22
N GLY A 29 24.43 2.32 -31.51
CA GLY A 29 24.98 1.41 -32.51
C GLY A 29 26.46 1.03 -32.29
N GLN A 30 27.21 1.79 -31.53
CA GLN A 30 28.65 1.56 -31.27
C GLN A 30 28.89 1.02 -29.86
N ALA A 31 27.89 1.08 -28.98
CA ALA A 31 28.01 0.59 -27.62
C ALA A 31 28.22 -0.92 -27.56
N VAL A 32 29.23 -1.36 -26.80
CA VAL A 32 29.48 -2.77 -26.50
C VAL A 32 28.61 -3.17 -25.32
N LEU A 33 27.80 -4.23 -25.50
CA LEU A 33 26.95 -4.78 -24.44
C LEU A 33 27.82 -5.48 -23.37
N ARG A 34 27.49 -5.27 -22.11
CA ARG A 34 28.11 -5.94 -20.97
C ARG A 34 27.05 -6.66 -20.15
N ALA A 35 27.45 -7.70 -19.44
CA ALA A 35 26.56 -8.37 -18.50
C ALA A 35 26.06 -7.37 -17.45
N GLY A 36 24.75 -7.37 -17.21
CA GLY A 36 24.08 -6.41 -16.30
C GLY A 36 23.60 -5.10 -16.95
N ASP A 37 23.81 -4.92 -18.26
CA ASP A 37 23.22 -3.80 -18.99
C ASP A 37 21.70 -4.00 -19.14
N VAL A 38 20.92 -2.95 -18.92
CA VAL A 38 19.46 -2.96 -19.16
C VAL A 38 19.16 -2.23 -20.46
N LEU A 39 18.43 -2.91 -21.33
CA LEU A 39 18.06 -2.41 -22.66
C LEU A 39 16.57 -2.07 -22.69
N LEU A 40 16.22 -0.91 -23.21
CA LEU A 40 14.86 -0.61 -23.63
C LEU A 40 14.74 -0.98 -25.10
N LEU A 41 13.87 -1.94 -25.40
CA LEU A 41 13.67 -2.49 -26.73
C LEU A 41 12.27 -2.18 -27.24
N GLN A 42 12.17 -1.88 -28.54
CA GLN A 42 10.91 -1.87 -29.27
C GLN A 42 10.91 -3.04 -30.25
N ALA A 43 9.96 -3.94 -30.10
CA ALA A 43 9.85 -5.15 -30.93
C ALA A 43 8.40 -5.61 -31.06
N PRO A 44 8.04 -6.35 -32.15
CA PRO A 44 6.77 -7.06 -32.23
C PRO A 44 6.63 -8.13 -31.14
N LEU A 45 5.39 -8.45 -30.75
CA LEU A 45 5.08 -9.42 -29.69
C LEU A 45 5.73 -10.81 -29.92
N ASP A 46 5.75 -11.26 -31.17
CA ASP A 46 6.36 -12.56 -31.52
C ASP A 46 7.87 -12.55 -31.32
N SER A 47 8.52 -11.41 -31.55
CA SER A 47 9.95 -11.23 -31.30
C SER A 47 10.27 -11.19 -29.82
N ILE A 48 9.39 -10.63 -29.00
CA ILE A 48 9.52 -10.60 -27.53
C ILE A 48 9.41 -12.02 -26.96
N ARG A 49 8.46 -12.83 -27.44
CA ARG A 49 8.35 -14.24 -27.07
C ARG A 49 9.60 -15.05 -27.44
N GLY A 50 10.18 -14.76 -28.62
CA GLY A 50 11.46 -15.35 -29.04
C GLY A 50 12.62 -14.94 -28.12
N LEU A 51 12.65 -13.69 -27.65
CA LEU A 51 13.64 -13.20 -26.70
C LEU A 51 13.49 -13.85 -25.31
N GLN A 52 12.26 -14.09 -24.86
CA GLN A 52 11.98 -14.80 -23.61
C GLN A 52 12.43 -16.26 -23.64
N ALA A 53 12.35 -16.90 -24.81
CA ALA A 53 12.79 -18.28 -25.01
C ALA A 53 14.32 -18.37 -25.17
N SER A 54 15.03 -17.26 -25.43
CA SER A 54 16.48 -17.23 -25.57
C SER A 54 17.13 -17.02 -24.19
N ASN A 55 18.21 -17.77 -23.91
CA ASN A 55 18.99 -17.61 -22.67
C ASN A 55 19.94 -16.41 -22.71
N ASP A 56 19.96 -15.64 -23.78
CA ASP A 56 20.91 -14.53 -23.97
C ASP A 56 20.47 -13.25 -23.28
N LEU A 57 19.14 -13.06 -23.08
CA LEU A 57 18.54 -11.86 -22.50
C LEU A 57 17.41 -12.22 -21.53
N LEU A 58 17.39 -11.56 -20.37
CA LEU A 58 16.30 -11.68 -19.43
C LEU A 58 15.30 -10.54 -19.68
N VAL A 59 14.06 -10.88 -20.05
CA VAL A 59 13.00 -9.90 -20.19
C VAL A 59 12.49 -9.55 -18.80
N LEU A 60 12.72 -8.29 -18.36
CA LEU A 60 12.37 -7.81 -17.03
C LEU A 60 10.92 -7.34 -16.95
N ASP A 61 10.45 -6.63 -17.98
CA ASP A 61 9.10 -6.08 -18.04
C ASP A 61 8.67 -5.86 -19.49
N GLN A 62 7.37 -5.86 -19.73
CA GLN A 62 6.76 -5.59 -21.03
C GLN A 62 5.76 -4.46 -20.90
N PHE A 63 5.97 -3.39 -21.68
CA PHE A 63 5.00 -2.32 -21.81
C PHE A 63 4.14 -2.64 -23.04
N GLU A 64 2.95 -3.19 -22.83
CA GLU A 64 1.95 -3.28 -23.89
C GLU A 64 1.33 -1.89 -24.08
N ASP A 65 1.40 -1.37 -25.31
CA ASP A 65 0.68 -0.16 -25.70
C ASP A 65 -0.84 -0.46 -25.71
N ASP A 66 -1.50 -0.29 -24.56
CA ASP A 66 -2.96 -0.37 -24.43
C ASP A 66 -3.62 0.93 -24.93
N LEU A 67 -3.37 1.27 -26.21
CA LEU A 67 -3.99 2.42 -26.90
C LEU A 67 -5.53 2.46 -26.84
N PRO A 68 -6.28 1.33 -26.84
CA PRO A 68 -7.75 1.39 -26.75
C PRO A 68 -8.30 1.93 -25.43
N PHE A 69 -7.53 1.93 -24.34
CA PHE A 69 -7.98 2.43 -23.03
C PHE A 69 -8.01 3.96 -22.92
N LEU A 70 -7.24 4.68 -23.72
CA LEU A 70 -7.22 6.15 -23.69
C LEU A 70 -8.56 6.77 -24.10
N ILE A 71 -9.32 6.11 -24.97
CA ILE A 71 -10.61 6.59 -25.48
C ILE A 71 -11.70 6.53 -24.39
N LYS A 72 -11.60 5.61 -23.44
CA LYS A 72 -12.61 5.40 -22.39
C LYS A 72 -12.27 6.11 -21.07
N LYS A 73 -11.16 6.85 -21.04
CA LYS A 73 -10.70 7.59 -19.87
C LYS A 73 -11.76 8.51 -19.24
N PRO A 74 -12.53 9.31 -19.99
CA PRO A 74 -13.55 10.19 -19.39
C PRO A 74 -14.70 9.40 -18.75
N ILE A 75 -15.09 8.26 -19.32
CA ILE A 75 -16.14 7.40 -18.78
C ILE A 75 -15.70 6.79 -17.45
N SER A 76 -14.47 6.30 -17.38
CA SER A 76 -13.90 5.74 -16.14
C SER A 76 -13.81 6.78 -15.02
N ILE A 77 -13.45 8.03 -15.35
CA ILE A 77 -13.42 9.13 -14.39
C ILE A 77 -14.82 9.46 -13.90
N ALA A 78 -15.81 9.53 -14.80
CA ALA A 78 -17.21 9.79 -14.43
C ALA A 78 -17.78 8.72 -13.50
N ILE A 79 -17.49 7.44 -13.77
CA ILE A 79 -17.89 6.31 -12.91
C ILE A 79 -17.19 6.43 -11.54
N ALA A 80 -15.90 6.77 -11.49
CA ALA A 80 -15.16 6.93 -10.24
C ALA A 80 -15.71 8.08 -9.39
N ILE A 81 -16.04 9.23 -10.01
CA ILE A 81 -16.69 10.34 -9.32
C ILE A 81 -18.07 9.92 -8.82
N GLY A 82 -18.87 9.26 -9.67
CA GLY A 82 -20.19 8.74 -9.29
C GLY A 82 -20.12 7.81 -8.08
N MET A 83 -19.11 6.92 -8.01
CA MET A 83 -18.88 6.03 -6.88
C MET A 83 -18.72 6.79 -5.55
N LEU A 84 -18.02 7.93 -5.57
CA LEU A 84 -17.78 8.73 -4.36
C LEU A 84 -18.99 9.61 -4.00
N VAL A 85 -19.70 10.12 -5.00
CA VAL A 85 -20.85 11.01 -4.78
C VAL A 85 -22.10 10.23 -4.37
N LEU A 86 -22.30 9.02 -4.90
CA LEU A 86 -23.51 8.24 -4.68
C LEU A 86 -23.82 7.98 -3.20
N PRO A 87 -22.86 7.57 -2.33
CA PRO A 87 -23.12 7.39 -0.91
C PRO A 87 -23.42 8.71 -0.17
N SER A 88 -22.92 9.84 -0.69
CA SER A 88 -23.12 11.15 -0.06
C SER A 88 -24.50 11.75 -0.36
N VAL A 89 -25.13 11.37 -1.48
CA VAL A 89 -26.40 11.91 -1.96
C VAL A 89 -27.56 10.93 -1.75
N SER A 90 -27.26 9.64 -1.66
CA SER A 90 -28.25 8.56 -1.52
C SER A 90 -27.97 7.71 -0.28
N ASN A 91 -28.98 7.00 0.20
CA ASN A 91 -28.84 6.06 1.32
C ASN A 91 -28.14 4.73 0.93
N ILE A 92 -27.44 4.70 -0.20
CA ILE A 92 -26.70 3.52 -0.65
C ILE A 92 -25.38 3.44 0.13
N PRO A 93 -25.08 2.33 0.81
CA PRO A 93 -23.83 2.17 1.52
C PRO A 93 -22.64 2.20 0.53
N LEU A 94 -21.46 2.65 1.00
CA LEU A 94 -20.24 2.76 0.19
C LEU A 94 -19.93 1.45 -0.55
N VAL A 95 -20.09 0.30 0.10
CA VAL A 95 -19.88 -1.02 -0.52
C VAL A 95 -20.79 -1.22 -1.74
N GLY A 96 -22.06 -0.83 -1.63
CA GLY A 96 -23.01 -0.91 -2.75
C GLY A 96 -22.61 -0.02 -3.92
N SER A 97 -22.17 1.22 -3.66
CA SER A 97 -21.70 2.14 -4.71
C SER A 97 -20.43 1.65 -5.39
N VAL A 98 -19.49 1.04 -4.65
CA VAL A 98 -18.29 0.41 -5.21
C VAL A 98 -18.64 -0.76 -6.13
N LEU A 99 -19.56 -1.65 -5.71
CA LEU A 99 -19.99 -2.78 -6.54
C LEU A 99 -20.68 -2.30 -7.82
N LEU A 100 -21.56 -1.29 -7.72
CA LEU A 100 -22.20 -0.69 -8.89
C LEU A 100 -21.15 -0.07 -9.84
N ALA A 101 -20.14 0.61 -9.32
CA ALA A 101 -19.08 1.19 -10.12
C ALA A 101 -18.26 0.12 -10.86
N VAL A 102 -17.92 -1.00 -10.21
CA VAL A 102 -17.23 -2.13 -10.84
C VAL A 102 -18.07 -2.73 -11.97
N ILE A 103 -19.37 -2.96 -11.72
CA ILE A 103 -20.31 -3.47 -12.74
C ILE A 103 -20.38 -2.49 -13.92
N ALA A 104 -20.52 -1.19 -13.64
CA ALA A 104 -20.55 -0.16 -14.69
C ALA A 104 -19.25 -0.13 -15.49
N MET A 105 -18.08 -0.21 -14.86
CA MET A 105 -16.79 -0.27 -15.54
C MET A 105 -16.68 -1.44 -16.50
N VAL A 106 -17.19 -2.61 -16.12
CA VAL A 106 -17.24 -3.79 -16.99
C VAL A 106 -18.25 -3.61 -18.11
N ALA A 107 -19.45 -3.14 -17.80
CA ALA A 107 -20.54 -2.95 -18.79
C ALA A 107 -20.14 -1.95 -19.88
N PHE A 108 -19.48 -0.84 -19.52
CA PHE A 108 -18.96 0.13 -20.48
C PHE A 108 -17.64 -0.31 -21.13
N GLY A 109 -17.12 -1.49 -20.78
CA GLY A 109 -15.88 -2.04 -21.33
C GLY A 109 -14.65 -1.22 -20.98
N CYS A 110 -14.68 -0.50 -19.85
CA CYS A 110 -13.52 0.19 -19.29
C CYS A 110 -12.57 -0.77 -18.57
N LEU A 111 -13.10 -1.92 -18.12
CA LEU A 111 -12.36 -2.96 -17.42
C LEU A 111 -12.69 -4.33 -18.01
N ARG A 112 -11.67 -5.14 -18.25
CA ARG A 112 -11.84 -6.52 -18.72
C ARG A 112 -12.04 -7.46 -17.52
N PRO A 113 -12.95 -8.44 -17.56
CA PRO A 113 -13.14 -9.41 -16.46
C PRO A 113 -11.85 -10.14 -16.05
N ALA A 114 -10.95 -10.40 -17.01
CA ALA A 114 -9.65 -11.03 -16.75
C ALA A 114 -8.73 -10.14 -15.89
N GLU A 115 -8.83 -8.83 -16.00
CA GLU A 115 -8.05 -7.86 -15.21
C GLU A 115 -8.55 -7.80 -13.77
N ILE A 116 -9.87 -7.90 -13.55
CA ILE A 116 -10.47 -7.98 -12.21
C ILE A 116 -9.84 -9.14 -11.44
N LYS A 117 -9.80 -10.33 -12.07
CA LYS A 117 -9.24 -11.52 -11.44
C LYS A 117 -7.76 -11.36 -11.07
N LYS A 118 -6.97 -10.67 -11.91
CA LYS A 118 -5.56 -10.38 -11.62
C LYS A 118 -5.36 -9.31 -10.54
N SER A 119 -6.32 -8.40 -10.42
CA SER A 119 -6.27 -7.28 -9.45
C SER A 119 -6.71 -7.68 -8.05
N ILE A 120 -7.41 -8.82 -7.90
CA ILE A 120 -7.81 -9.33 -6.58
C ILE A 120 -6.56 -9.81 -5.83
N ARG A 121 -6.24 -9.12 -4.76
CA ARG A 121 -5.16 -9.49 -3.85
C ARG A 121 -5.66 -10.45 -2.80
N LEU A 122 -5.62 -11.75 -3.12
CA LEU A 122 -6.05 -12.83 -2.21
C LEU A 122 -5.23 -12.83 -0.91
N ASP A 123 -3.95 -12.46 -0.98
CA ASP A 123 -3.07 -12.29 0.18
C ASP A 123 -3.65 -11.32 1.20
N VAL A 124 -4.19 -10.17 0.74
CA VAL A 124 -4.83 -9.17 1.61
C VAL A 124 -6.14 -9.68 2.19
N ILE A 125 -6.96 -10.33 1.37
CA ILE A 125 -8.26 -10.89 1.82
C ILE A 125 -8.04 -11.97 2.89
N LEU A 126 -7.10 -12.88 2.66
CA LEU A 126 -6.75 -13.93 3.63
C LEU A 126 -6.13 -13.34 4.90
N LEU A 127 -5.29 -12.31 4.77
CA LEU A 127 -4.74 -11.61 5.93
C LEU A 127 -5.86 -11.02 6.78
N LEU A 128 -6.77 -10.25 6.19
CA LEU A 128 -7.89 -9.63 6.92
C LEU A 128 -8.80 -10.67 7.56
N GLY A 129 -9.11 -11.77 6.85
CA GLY A 129 -9.87 -12.87 7.40
C GLY A 129 -9.20 -13.53 8.60
N SER A 130 -7.92 -13.84 8.50
CA SER A 130 -7.12 -14.42 9.59
C SER A 130 -7.06 -13.51 10.81
N LEU A 131 -6.87 -12.19 10.59
CA LEU A 131 -6.83 -11.21 11.66
C LEU A 131 -8.20 -11.03 12.34
N SER A 132 -9.30 -11.15 11.58
CA SER A 132 -10.64 -11.16 12.17
C SER A 132 -10.85 -12.39 13.07
N CYS A 133 -10.41 -13.58 12.64
CA CYS A 133 -10.43 -14.77 13.47
C CYS A 133 -9.59 -14.61 14.75
N PHE A 134 -8.40 -14.00 14.63
CA PHE A 134 -7.56 -13.73 15.79
C PHE A 134 -8.23 -12.74 16.77
N SER A 135 -8.86 -11.69 16.26
CA SER A 135 -9.62 -10.73 17.07
C SER A 135 -10.74 -11.41 17.86
N VAL A 136 -11.52 -12.27 17.20
CA VAL A 136 -12.58 -13.08 17.87
C VAL A 136 -11.98 -14.00 18.93
N ALA A 137 -10.85 -14.66 18.62
CA ALA A 137 -10.17 -15.53 19.57
C ALA A 137 -9.71 -14.77 20.82
N MET A 138 -9.16 -13.55 20.67
CA MET A 138 -8.78 -12.70 21.81
C MET A 138 -9.98 -12.33 22.69
N GLN A 139 -11.14 -12.05 22.10
CA GLN A 139 -12.36 -11.75 22.85
C GLN A 139 -12.91 -12.98 23.57
N VAL A 140 -13.06 -14.12 22.87
CA VAL A 140 -13.61 -15.36 23.44
C VAL A 140 -12.72 -15.94 24.55
N THR A 141 -11.41 -15.80 24.44
CA THR A 141 -10.47 -16.26 25.47
C THR A 141 -10.35 -15.32 26.68
N GLY A 142 -10.95 -14.12 26.61
CA GLY A 142 -10.80 -13.08 27.64
C GLY A 142 -9.41 -12.42 27.65
N LEU A 143 -8.58 -12.68 26.63
CA LEU A 143 -7.23 -12.09 26.55
C LEU A 143 -7.30 -10.56 26.35
N ALA A 144 -8.27 -10.10 25.57
CA ALA A 144 -8.47 -8.66 25.33
C ALA A 144 -8.86 -7.95 26.65
N ASP A 145 -9.79 -8.53 27.43
CA ASP A 145 -10.20 -8.01 28.74
C ASP A 145 -9.02 -7.98 29.71
N LEU A 146 -8.24 -9.05 29.76
CA LEU A 146 -7.08 -9.14 30.65
C LEU A 146 -6.06 -8.05 30.34
N ILE A 147 -5.79 -7.79 29.08
CA ILE A 147 -4.88 -6.70 28.64
C ILE A 147 -5.48 -5.35 28.97
N ALA A 148 -6.77 -5.12 28.73
CA ALA A 148 -7.44 -3.86 29.00
C ALA A 148 -7.47 -3.53 30.50
N VAL A 149 -7.78 -4.51 31.36
CA VAL A 149 -7.78 -4.35 32.81
C VAL A 149 -6.38 -4.04 33.35
N ASN A 150 -5.35 -4.78 32.88
CA ASN A 150 -3.97 -4.51 33.29
C ASN A 150 -3.48 -3.15 32.79
N LEU A 151 -3.88 -2.73 31.60
CA LEU A 151 -3.57 -1.41 31.07
C LEU A 151 -4.24 -0.32 31.92
N ASN A 152 -5.52 -0.49 32.27
CA ASN A 152 -6.23 0.42 33.15
C ASN A 152 -5.57 0.52 34.53
N PHE A 153 -5.16 -0.61 35.11
CA PHE A 153 -4.43 -0.64 36.36
C PHE A 153 -3.09 0.11 36.29
N ALA A 154 -2.32 -0.13 35.20
CA ALA A 154 -1.04 0.56 34.98
C ALA A 154 -1.18 2.07 34.78
N LEU A 155 -2.31 2.49 34.20
CA LEU A 155 -2.62 3.90 33.92
C LEU A 155 -3.50 4.54 34.99
N ASN A 156 -3.82 3.81 36.08
CA ASN A 156 -4.67 4.30 37.15
C ASN A 156 -4.09 5.56 37.81
N GLY A 157 -4.92 6.59 37.89
CA GLY A 157 -4.52 7.91 38.41
C GLY A 157 -3.90 8.84 37.37
N MET A 158 -3.68 8.38 36.11
CA MET A 158 -3.27 9.25 35.01
C MET A 158 -4.49 9.89 34.33
N PRO A 159 -4.37 11.14 33.87
CA PRO A 159 -5.39 11.73 33.01
C PRO A 159 -5.67 10.88 31.78
N LEU A 160 -6.94 10.76 31.37
CA LEU A 160 -7.38 9.99 30.20
C LEU A 160 -6.55 10.28 28.93
N TYR A 161 -6.14 11.51 28.73
CA TYR A 161 -5.28 11.93 27.66
C TYR A 161 -3.99 11.07 27.54
N PHE A 162 -3.30 10.80 28.65
CA PHE A 162 -2.08 9.99 28.65
C PHE A 162 -2.36 8.53 28.30
N ALA A 163 -3.50 7.99 28.71
CA ALA A 163 -3.93 6.66 28.33
C ALA A 163 -4.12 6.54 26.78
N LEU A 164 -4.76 7.55 26.19
CA LEU A 164 -4.91 7.63 24.73
C LEU A 164 -3.57 7.77 24.02
N VAL A 165 -2.64 8.57 24.56
CA VAL A 165 -1.27 8.69 24.02
C VAL A 165 -0.56 7.34 24.04
N VAL A 166 -0.67 6.57 25.14
CA VAL A 166 -0.04 5.24 25.26
C VAL A 166 -0.58 4.28 24.19
N ILE A 167 -1.90 4.20 24.01
CA ILE A 167 -2.51 3.35 22.97
C ILE A 167 -2.07 3.80 21.57
N PHE A 168 -2.07 5.09 21.30
CA PHE A 168 -1.64 5.65 20.03
C PHE A 168 -0.17 5.30 19.73
N VAL A 169 0.73 5.60 20.65
CA VAL A 169 2.17 5.34 20.51
C VAL A 169 2.46 3.83 20.36
N SER A 170 1.76 2.99 21.14
CA SER A 170 1.87 1.53 20.99
C SER A 170 1.49 1.07 19.58
N THR A 171 0.41 1.62 19.03
CA THR A 171 -0.03 1.35 17.65
C THR A 171 1.00 1.86 16.64
N VAL A 172 1.52 3.07 16.83
CA VAL A 172 2.57 3.67 15.99
C VAL A 172 3.85 2.82 16.00
N ILE A 173 4.25 2.29 17.14
CA ILE A 173 5.43 1.41 17.23
C ILE A 173 5.19 0.11 16.48
N LEU A 174 4.04 -0.53 16.69
CA LEU A 174 3.71 -1.79 16.02
C LEU A 174 3.69 -1.65 14.50
N THR A 175 3.09 -0.59 13.98
CA THR A 175 2.99 -0.38 12.52
C THR A 175 4.34 -0.14 11.85
N GLN A 176 5.41 0.13 12.61
CA GLN A 176 6.76 0.22 12.03
C GLN A 176 7.34 -1.16 11.65
N PHE A 177 6.85 -2.24 12.26
CA PHE A 177 7.38 -3.60 12.08
C PHE A 177 6.44 -4.51 11.31
N ILE A 178 5.13 -4.29 11.45
CA ILE A 178 4.08 -5.07 10.79
C ILE A 178 3.20 -4.16 9.91
N SER A 179 2.38 -4.76 9.06
CA SER A 179 1.48 -3.96 8.19
C SER A 179 0.47 -3.17 9.01
N ASN A 180 0.01 -2.03 8.47
CA ASN A 180 -1.01 -1.18 9.09
C ASN A 180 -2.28 -1.99 9.45
N ALA A 181 -2.73 -2.87 8.52
CA ALA A 181 -3.88 -3.73 8.76
C ALA A 181 -3.66 -4.71 9.92
N ALA A 182 -2.46 -5.29 10.04
CA ALA A 182 -2.11 -6.18 11.14
C ALA A 182 -2.05 -5.43 12.48
N SER A 183 -1.50 -4.21 12.49
CA SER A 183 -1.45 -3.37 13.69
C SER A 183 -2.86 -3.01 14.20
N VAL A 184 -3.75 -2.64 13.27
CA VAL A 184 -5.16 -2.38 13.61
C VAL A 184 -5.80 -3.63 14.20
N ALA A 185 -5.68 -4.78 13.54
CA ALA A 185 -6.34 -5.99 13.98
C ALA A 185 -5.85 -6.50 15.34
N LEU A 186 -4.59 -6.23 15.70
CA LEU A 186 -4.04 -6.57 17.02
C LEU A 186 -4.51 -5.62 18.12
N ILE A 187 -4.49 -4.32 17.87
CA ILE A 187 -4.78 -3.32 18.91
C ILE A 187 -6.29 -3.05 19.05
N LEU A 188 -7.05 -3.17 17.97
CA LEU A 188 -8.46 -2.80 17.94
C LEU A 188 -9.31 -3.54 19.00
N PRO A 189 -9.20 -4.88 19.20
CA PRO A 189 -9.94 -5.57 20.26
C PRO A 189 -9.60 -5.04 21.64
N VAL A 190 -8.31 -4.79 21.91
CA VAL A 190 -7.84 -4.24 23.19
C VAL A 190 -8.39 -2.82 23.40
N ALA A 191 -8.41 -2.01 22.35
CA ALA A 191 -8.92 -0.64 22.41
C ALA A 191 -10.44 -0.62 22.69
N ILE A 192 -11.20 -1.55 22.09
CA ILE A 192 -12.65 -1.66 22.34
C ILE A 192 -12.90 -2.08 23.78
N GLU A 193 -12.20 -3.11 24.29
CA GLU A 193 -12.36 -3.51 25.69
C GLU A 193 -11.91 -2.43 26.68
N PHE A 194 -10.84 -1.70 26.36
CA PHE A 194 -10.41 -0.56 27.12
C PHE A 194 -11.45 0.58 27.15
N SER A 195 -12.20 0.78 26.04
CA SER A 195 -13.31 1.72 26.01
C SER A 195 -14.44 1.32 26.95
N ASN A 196 -14.73 0.02 27.05
CA ASN A 196 -15.75 -0.52 27.95
C ASN A 196 -15.34 -0.30 29.43
N VAL A 197 -14.06 -0.56 29.75
CA VAL A 197 -13.51 -0.36 31.11
C VAL A 197 -13.54 1.09 31.53
N LEU A 198 -13.34 2.02 30.60
CA LEU A 198 -13.35 3.49 30.89
C LEU A 198 -14.73 4.14 30.74
N GLU A 199 -15.74 3.38 30.29
CA GLU A 199 -17.09 3.87 29.97
C GLU A 199 -17.10 5.04 28.96
N ILE A 200 -16.19 4.98 27.94
CA ILE A 200 -16.07 6.00 26.88
C ILE A 200 -16.52 5.45 25.53
N SER A 201 -16.74 6.36 24.58
CA SER A 201 -17.15 5.98 23.22
C SER A 201 -16.08 5.12 22.52
N PRO A 202 -16.41 3.88 22.07
CA PRO A 202 -15.47 3.05 21.34
C PRO A 202 -15.04 3.68 20.02
N THR A 203 -15.87 4.53 19.41
CA THR A 203 -15.57 5.18 18.12
C THR A 203 -14.31 6.05 18.21
N ALA A 204 -14.12 6.77 19.32
CA ALA A 204 -12.94 7.60 19.53
C ALA A 204 -11.65 6.77 19.55
N LEU A 205 -11.67 5.62 20.24
CA LEU A 205 -10.53 4.71 20.33
C LEU A 205 -10.28 3.97 19.00
N ILE A 206 -11.34 3.59 18.29
CA ILE A 206 -11.24 3.01 16.95
C ILE A 206 -10.52 3.98 16.02
N MET A 207 -10.94 5.24 15.97
CA MET A 207 -10.29 6.28 15.18
C MET A 207 -8.84 6.50 15.59
N LEU A 208 -8.56 6.53 16.89
CA LEU A 208 -7.21 6.67 17.44
C LEU A 208 -6.28 5.56 16.91
N VAL A 209 -6.72 4.31 16.95
CA VAL A 209 -5.97 3.15 16.46
C VAL A 209 -5.77 3.22 14.94
N LEU A 210 -6.79 3.60 14.18
CA LEU A 210 -6.69 3.75 12.73
C LEU A 210 -5.67 4.82 12.32
N PHE A 211 -5.72 5.98 12.98
CA PHE A 211 -4.73 7.04 12.75
C PHE A 211 -3.33 6.62 13.19
N GLY A 212 -3.19 5.95 14.33
CA GLY A 212 -1.92 5.43 14.81
C GLY A 212 -1.29 4.41 13.86
N ALA A 213 -2.08 3.46 13.35
CA ALA A 213 -1.63 2.46 12.39
C ALA A 213 -1.21 3.08 11.04
N SER A 214 -1.74 4.25 10.69
CA SER A 214 -1.36 4.96 9.46
C SER A 214 -0.07 5.79 9.60
N GLN A 215 0.53 5.85 10.81
CA GLN A 215 1.75 6.62 11.10
C GLN A 215 3.03 5.83 10.83
N SER A 216 3.21 5.33 9.61
CA SER A 216 4.36 4.50 9.22
C SER A 216 5.53 5.33 8.70
N PHE A 217 5.96 6.36 9.45
CA PHE A 217 6.96 7.33 8.98
C PHE A 217 8.36 7.11 9.53
N LEU A 218 8.56 6.19 10.49
CA LEU A 218 9.85 6.03 11.16
C LEU A 218 10.76 4.98 10.51
N THR A 219 10.18 4.05 9.75
CA THR A 219 10.97 2.99 9.10
C THR A 219 10.66 2.89 7.61
N PRO A 220 11.65 2.45 6.79
CA PRO A 220 11.39 2.16 5.39
C PRO A 220 10.45 0.98 5.19
N MET A 221 10.36 0.06 6.16
CA MET A 221 9.54 -1.15 6.09
C MET A 221 8.09 -0.92 6.51
N GLY A 222 7.79 0.15 7.24
CA GLY A 222 6.45 0.42 7.78
C GLY A 222 5.39 0.63 6.70
N TYR A 223 5.78 1.08 5.48
CA TYR A 223 4.86 1.25 4.37
C TYR A 223 5.53 1.04 3.02
N GLN A 224 4.77 0.49 2.05
CA GLN A 224 5.30 0.15 0.72
C GLN A 224 5.89 1.35 -0.02
N THR A 225 5.28 2.53 0.11
CA THR A 225 5.79 3.76 -0.55
C THR A 225 7.14 4.18 -0.01
N ASN A 226 7.40 4.03 1.30
CA ASN A 226 8.69 4.31 1.89
C ASN A 226 9.76 3.39 1.28
N LEU A 227 9.43 2.11 1.14
CA LEU A 227 10.32 1.12 0.53
C LEU A 227 10.60 1.42 -0.95
N MET A 228 9.58 1.88 -1.70
CA MET A 228 9.73 2.25 -3.12
C MET A 228 10.70 3.42 -3.33
N VAL A 229 10.71 4.41 -2.46
CA VAL A 229 11.63 5.56 -2.56
C VAL A 229 12.98 5.31 -1.92
N TYR A 230 13.07 4.35 -1.00
CA TYR A 230 14.28 4.02 -0.24
C TYR A 230 15.48 3.69 -1.13
N GLY A 231 15.29 2.75 -2.07
CA GLY A 231 16.34 2.32 -2.99
C GLY A 231 16.74 3.41 -4.00
N PRO A 232 15.80 3.94 -4.83
CA PRO A 232 16.11 4.97 -5.82
C PRO A 232 16.65 6.26 -5.21
N GLY A 233 16.15 6.65 -4.03
CA GLY A 233 16.55 7.87 -3.31
C GLY A 233 17.88 7.74 -2.58
N ARG A 234 18.50 6.55 -2.53
CA ARG A 234 19.73 6.27 -1.78
C ARG A 234 19.67 6.68 -0.30
N TYR A 235 18.49 6.63 0.30
CA TYR A 235 18.31 6.93 1.71
C TYR A 235 19.00 5.86 2.57
N ARG A 236 19.54 6.29 3.72
CA ARG A 236 19.95 5.39 4.79
C ARG A 236 18.74 5.07 5.66
N PHE A 237 18.78 3.94 6.36
CA PHE A 237 17.68 3.52 7.23
C PHE A 237 17.22 4.63 8.19
N PHE A 238 18.15 5.28 8.85
CA PHE A 238 17.87 6.35 9.81
C PHE A 238 17.49 7.70 9.18
N ASP A 239 17.67 7.89 7.89
CA ASP A 239 17.25 9.13 7.23
C ASP A 239 15.72 9.24 7.26
N ILE A 240 14.99 8.14 7.01
CA ILE A 240 13.54 8.10 7.09
C ILE A 240 13.07 8.41 8.52
N ALA A 241 13.68 7.77 9.52
CA ALA A 241 13.38 8.07 10.91
C ALA A 241 13.61 9.54 11.27
N LYS A 242 14.70 10.13 10.82
CA LYS A 242 15.06 11.53 11.11
C LYS A 242 14.03 12.51 10.54
N TYR A 243 13.54 12.28 9.32
CA TYR A 243 12.53 13.14 8.71
C TYR A 243 11.13 12.86 9.25
N GLY A 244 10.79 11.61 9.53
CA GLY A 244 9.49 11.19 10.04
C GLY A 244 9.28 11.44 11.53
N ALA A 245 10.36 11.49 12.34
CA ALA A 245 10.25 11.59 13.79
C ALA A 245 9.52 12.86 14.26
N GLY A 246 9.81 14.02 13.67
CA GLY A 246 9.15 15.27 14.01
C GLY A 246 7.64 15.22 13.80
N LEU A 247 7.22 14.68 12.65
CA LEU A 247 5.80 14.52 12.33
C LEU A 247 5.14 13.51 13.26
N THR A 248 5.76 12.35 13.47
CA THR A 248 5.24 11.31 14.37
C THR A 248 5.08 11.85 15.80
N LEU A 249 6.04 12.63 16.28
CA LEU A 249 5.97 13.23 17.62
C LEU A 249 4.81 14.22 17.72
N ILE A 250 4.65 15.13 16.76
CA ILE A 250 3.52 16.06 16.72
C ILE A 250 2.19 15.29 16.72
N MET A 251 2.05 14.29 15.86
CA MET A 251 0.82 13.50 15.74
C MET A 251 0.55 12.69 17.01
N SER A 252 1.59 12.22 17.72
CA SER A 252 1.43 11.48 18.97
C SER A 252 0.80 12.30 20.11
N PHE A 253 0.83 13.60 20.00
CA PHE A 253 0.14 14.50 20.95
C PHE A 253 -1.15 15.07 20.37
N THR A 254 -1.19 15.43 19.10
CA THR A 254 -2.36 16.07 18.49
C THR A 254 -3.52 15.11 18.27
N VAL A 255 -3.27 13.87 17.80
CA VAL A 255 -4.35 12.92 17.52
C VAL A 255 -5.06 12.46 18.79
N PRO A 256 -4.36 12.09 19.89
CA PRO A 256 -5.03 11.83 21.16
C PRO A 256 -5.81 13.03 21.72
N ALA A 257 -5.30 14.25 21.55
CA ALA A 257 -6.02 15.46 21.98
C ALA A 257 -7.31 15.67 21.17
N LEU A 258 -7.28 15.44 19.85
CA LEU A 258 -8.46 15.51 19.01
C LEU A 258 -9.45 14.37 19.31
N SER A 259 -8.96 13.18 19.67
CA SER A 259 -9.80 12.06 20.08
C SER A 259 -10.63 12.37 21.33
N LEU A 260 -10.12 13.19 22.25
CA LEU A 260 -10.88 13.65 23.41
C LEU A 260 -12.15 14.45 23.07
N ILE A 261 -12.19 15.10 21.90
CA ILE A 261 -13.37 15.86 21.45
C ILE A 261 -14.53 14.91 21.09
N HIS A 262 -14.22 13.64 20.79
CA HIS A 262 -15.18 12.63 20.37
C HIS A 262 -15.54 11.62 21.49
N ILE A 263 -14.98 11.78 22.67
CA ILE A 263 -15.27 11.02 23.89
C ILE A 263 -16.40 11.67 24.67
#